data_21b9e46b219269576c89ef03611635d1
#
_entry.id   21b9e46b219269576c89ef03611635d1
#
_cell.length_a   1.000
_cell.length_b   1.000
_cell.length_c   1.000
_cell.angle_alpha   90.00
_cell.angle_beta   90.00
_cell.angle_gamma   90.00
#
_symmetry.space_group_name_H-M   'P 1'
#
loop_
_entity.id
_entity.type
_entity.pdbx_description
1 polymer ?
#
loop_
_entity_poly.entity_id
_entity_poly.type
_entity_poly.pdbx_seq_one_letter_code
_entity_poly.pdbx_strand_id
1 'polypeptide(L)'
;ARRTIRMFSAGQWRETPLYVREDLAPGDMMAGPAIISEPNQTTVIEPGWQAEVTPRDHLVLRRVQARVQRRAIGTQADPVMLEVFNNLFMSIAEQMGYRLQNTAYSVNIKERLDFSCAIFDAEGNLIANAPHMPVHLGSMGESIKTVMRANASRMRPGDAYVVNDPYHGGTHLPDVTVITPVFDRAGQDILFFVGSRGHHADIGGTTPGSMPPDSRTVEDEGVLFTNFQLVGNGEFRDREAREILASGRWPARNPDQNIADLHAQIAANEKGVQELLRMCDHFGLDVVRAYMGHVQDNAEEAVRRVISVLKDGRYTYRLDNGAVIEVAVRVDRQARSAVVDFTGTSGQLENNFNAPGAIAVAAVLYVFRTLVDDEIPLNAGCLKPLEIIIPEGSMLRPNPPASVVAGNVETSMCIVNALYGALGVLAASQGTMNNFTFGNARYQYYETISGGTGAGPLRIDAAGPADAGFAGTSVVQAHMTNSRLTDPEVLELRFPVRLESYEIRHGSGGAGRYRGGDGGVRRVRFLEPMTAAILSNNRRHAPFGLAGGEAGAMGRNYVERADG
;
A
#
# COMPACT_ATOMS: atom_id res chain seq x y z
N ALA A 1 -25.49 -10.98 49.23
CA ALA A 1 -25.33 -9.56 48.84
C ALA A 1 -25.44 -8.68 50.10
N ARG A 2 -24.60 -7.65 50.24
CA ARG A 2 -24.71 -6.69 51.35
C ARG A 2 -25.83 -5.67 51.14
N ARG A 3 -26.11 -5.31 49.87
CA ARG A 3 -27.19 -4.39 49.49
C ARG A 3 -27.56 -4.58 48.04
N THR A 4 -28.65 -3.99 47.63
CA THR A 4 -29.06 -3.87 46.23
C THR A 4 -28.90 -2.43 45.79
N ILE A 5 -28.39 -2.21 44.60
CA ILE A 5 -28.20 -0.90 43.95
C ILE A 5 -28.80 -0.93 42.56
N ARG A 6 -29.05 0.25 41.98
CA ARG A 6 -29.50 0.34 40.58
C ARG A 6 -28.30 0.46 39.67
N MET A 7 -28.21 -0.40 38.68
CA MET A 7 -27.20 -0.39 37.63
C MET A 7 -27.87 -0.33 36.27
N PHE A 8 -27.35 0.50 35.36
CA PHE A 8 -27.79 0.51 33.98
C PHE A 8 -27.01 -0.55 33.21
N SER A 9 -27.73 -1.53 32.66
CA SER A 9 -27.13 -2.64 31.90
C SER A 9 -28.12 -3.17 30.88
N ALA A 10 -27.61 -3.55 29.70
CA ALA A 10 -28.39 -4.05 28.56
C ALA A 10 -29.60 -3.13 28.22
N GLY A 11 -29.36 -1.82 28.17
CA GLY A 11 -30.35 -0.81 27.75
C GLY A 11 -31.41 -0.44 28.78
N GLN A 12 -31.32 -0.89 30.04
CA GLN A 12 -32.30 -0.60 31.09
C GLN A 12 -31.68 -0.55 32.49
N TRP A 13 -32.37 0.14 33.41
CA TRP A 13 -32.01 0.13 34.82
C TRP A 13 -32.45 -1.18 35.48
N ARG A 14 -31.56 -1.80 36.25
CA ARG A 14 -31.77 -3.08 36.91
C ARG A 14 -31.44 -2.97 38.40
N GLU A 15 -32.26 -3.59 39.23
CA GLU A 15 -31.93 -3.86 40.63
C GLU A 15 -30.79 -4.90 40.64
N THR A 16 -29.64 -4.54 41.22
CA THR A 16 -28.40 -5.29 41.11
C THR A 16 -27.82 -5.54 42.48
N PRO A 17 -27.66 -6.80 42.91
CA PRO A 17 -27.04 -7.14 44.18
C PRO A 17 -25.55 -6.75 44.17
N LEU A 18 -25.11 -6.14 45.27
CA LEU A 18 -23.75 -5.78 45.56
C LEU A 18 -23.17 -6.72 46.59
N TYR A 19 -22.12 -7.43 46.18
CA TYR A 19 -21.31 -8.30 47.02
C TYR A 19 -20.01 -7.62 47.41
N VAL A 20 -19.45 -7.96 48.56
CA VAL A 20 -18.08 -7.61 48.93
C VAL A 20 -17.22 -8.86 48.76
N ARG A 21 -16.08 -8.72 48.14
CA ARG A 21 -15.23 -9.88 47.72
C ARG A 21 -14.78 -10.70 48.94
N GLU A 22 -14.47 -10.03 50.05
CA GLU A 22 -14.00 -10.64 51.28
C GLU A 22 -15.08 -11.51 51.97
N ASP A 23 -16.35 -11.29 51.62
CA ASP A 23 -17.46 -12.09 52.15
C ASP A 23 -17.75 -13.35 51.33
N LEU A 24 -17.05 -13.53 50.21
CA LEU A 24 -17.23 -14.65 49.28
C LEU A 24 -16.22 -15.76 49.56
N ALA A 25 -16.68 -17.02 49.51
CA ALA A 25 -15.89 -18.18 49.75
C ALA A 25 -15.75 -19.06 48.48
N PRO A 26 -14.73 -19.89 48.37
CA PRO A 26 -14.63 -20.89 47.31
C PRO A 26 -15.90 -21.73 47.16
N GLY A 27 -16.44 -21.84 45.96
CA GLY A 27 -17.71 -22.48 45.65
C GLY A 27 -18.91 -21.56 45.55
N ASP A 28 -18.78 -20.28 45.96
CA ASP A 28 -19.85 -19.32 45.77
C ASP A 28 -20.08 -18.99 44.30
N MET A 29 -21.36 -18.91 43.92
CA MET A 29 -21.77 -18.63 42.54
C MET A 29 -22.74 -17.43 42.53
N MET A 30 -22.47 -16.45 41.71
CA MET A 30 -23.27 -15.24 41.57
C MET A 30 -23.75 -15.09 40.12
N ALA A 31 -25.07 -15.06 39.93
CA ALA A 31 -25.66 -14.78 38.62
C ALA A 31 -25.72 -13.27 38.36
N GLY A 32 -25.44 -12.86 37.12
CA GLY A 32 -25.64 -11.47 36.70
C GLY A 32 -27.14 -11.12 36.46
N PRO A 33 -27.53 -9.85 36.62
CA PRO A 33 -26.67 -8.74 36.94
C PRO A 33 -26.21 -8.73 38.41
N ALA A 34 -24.94 -8.52 38.68
CA ALA A 34 -24.37 -8.40 40.01
C ALA A 34 -23.10 -7.55 40.00
N ILE A 35 -22.74 -7.00 41.15
CA ILE A 35 -21.48 -6.28 41.34
C ILE A 35 -20.73 -6.88 42.52
N ILE A 36 -19.43 -7.14 42.32
CA ILE A 36 -18.52 -7.54 43.40
C ILE A 36 -17.53 -6.40 43.60
N SER A 37 -17.54 -5.83 44.82
CA SER A 37 -16.68 -4.72 45.22
C SER A 37 -15.48 -5.25 46.00
N GLU A 38 -14.31 -4.74 45.70
CA GLU A 38 -13.04 -4.95 46.40
C GLU A 38 -12.40 -3.58 46.72
N PRO A 39 -11.41 -3.50 47.60
CA PRO A 39 -10.75 -2.23 47.92
C PRO A 39 -10.16 -1.51 46.71
N ASN A 40 -9.65 -2.25 45.75
CA ASN A 40 -8.89 -1.72 44.60
C ASN A 40 -9.56 -1.96 43.24
N GLN A 41 -10.68 -2.69 43.20
CA GLN A 41 -11.37 -3.00 41.93
C GLN A 41 -12.85 -3.27 42.12
N THR A 42 -13.56 -3.29 41.01
CA THR A 42 -14.99 -3.67 40.98
C THR A 42 -15.20 -4.62 39.82
N THR A 43 -15.77 -5.78 40.05
CA THR A 43 -16.18 -6.72 39.03
C THR A 43 -17.66 -6.60 38.75
N VAL A 44 -18.04 -6.30 37.51
CA VAL A 44 -19.44 -6.24 37.08
C VAL A 44 -19.77 -7.56 36.37
N ILE A 45 -20.80 -8.23 36.83
CA ILE A 45 -21.36 -9.44 36.24
C ILE A 45 -22.61 -9.02 35.46
N GLU A 46 -22.51 -9.03 34.14
CA GLU A 46 -23.62 -8.63 33.28
C GLU A 46 -24.74 -9.69 33.23
N PRO A 47 -25.98 -9.34 32.85
CA PRO A 47 -27.04 -10.31 32.62
C PRO A 47 -26.61 -11.41 31.65
N GLY A 48 -26.93 -12.67 31.99
CA GLY A 48 -26.52 -13.85 31.22
C GLY A 48 -25.10 -14.33 31.46
N TRP A 49 -24.41 -13.71 32.44
CA TRP A 49 -23.14 -14.20 32.98
C TRP A 49 -23.29 -14.73 34.39
N GLN A 50 -22.38 -15.56 34.81
CA GLN A 50 -22.25 -16.09 36.17
C GLN A 50 -20.79 -16.03 36.59
N ALA A 51 -20.55 -15.58 37.81
CA ALA A 51 -19.25 -15.66 38.45
C ALA A 51 -19.20 -16.82 39.44
N GLU A 52 -18.06 -17.48 39.51
CA GLU A 52 -17.72 -18.56 40.43
C GLU A 52 -16.44 -18.21 41.17
N VAL A 53 -16.41 -18.40 42.50
CA VAL A 53 -15.19 -18.34 43.27
C VAL A 53 -14.59 -19.75 43.30
N THR A 54 -13.42 -19.91 42.65
CA THR A 54 -12.76 -21.22 42.57
C THR A 54 -12.12 -21.66 43.89
N PRO A 55 -11.73 -22.96 44.06
CA PRO A 55 -10.98 -23.43 45.22
C PRO A 55 -9.63 -22.72 45.44
N ARG A 56 -9.10 -22.04 44.43
CA ARG A 56 -7.89 -21.21 44.51
C ARG A 56 -8.16 -19.74 44.72
N ASP A 57 -9.36 -19.42 45.13
CA ASP A 57 -9.82 -18.05 45.36
C ASP A 57 -9.79 -17.14 44.12
N HIS A 58 -9.84 -17.70 42.92
CA HIS A 58 -10.00 -16.93 41.69
C HIS A 58 -11.48 -16.70 41.41
N LEU A 59 -11.80 -15.50 40.86
CA LEU A 59 -13.13 -15.19 40.35
C LEU A 59 -13.15 -15.52 38.84
N VAL A 60 -13.97 -16.50 38.45
CA VAL A 60 -14.13 -16.92 37.05
C VAL A 60 -15.51 -16.54 36.56
N LEU A 61 -15.58 -15.71 35.53
CA LEU A 61 -16.85 -15.31 34.90
C LEU A 61 -17.11 -16.16 33.66
N ARG A 62 -18.29 -16.78 33.61
CA ARG A 62 -18.73 -17.59 32.46
C ARG A 62 -20.05 -17.06 31.93
N ARG A 63 -20.18 -17.01 30.62
CA ARG A 63 -21.47 -16.73 29.99
C ARG A 63 -22.34 -17.99 30.08
N VAL A 64 -23.50 -17.86 30.72
CA VAL A 64 -24.45 -18.96 30.91
C VAL A 64 -25.71 -18.84 30.04
N GLN A 65 -25.95 -17.67 29.44
CA GLN A 65 -26.97 -17.50 28.41
C GLN A 65 -26.28 -17.19 27.07
N ALA A 66 -26.62 -17.96 26.05
CA ALA A 66 -26.14 -17.68 24.69
C ALA A 66 -26.49 -16.23 24.29
N ARG A 67 -25.55 -15.53 23.67
CA ARG A 67 -25.82 -14.21 23.11
C ARG A 67 -26.87 -14.41 22.01
N VAL A 68 -28.00 -13.74 22.14
CA VAL A 68 -28.92 -13.63 21.01
C VAL A 68 -28.15 -12.90 19.91
N GLN A 69 -27.78 -13.64 18.86
CA GLN A 69 -27.22 -13.00 17.67
C GLN A 69 -28.33 -12.12 17.10
N ARG A 70 -28.28 -10.82 17.37
CA ARG A 70 -29.06 -9.86 16.63
C ARG A 70 -28.47 -9.83 15.21
N ARG A 71 -29.00 -10.68 14.34
CA ARG A 71 -28.90 -10.53 12.89
C ARG A 71 -29.76 -9.32 12.48
N ALA A 72 -29.27 -8.14 12.73
CA ALA A 72 -30.00 -6.92 12.39
C ALA A 72 -29.12 -5.89 11.67
N ILE A 73 -27.97 -6.34 11.11
CA ILE A 73 -27.20 -5.53 10.16
C ILE A 73 -27.78 -5.91 8.81
N GLY A 74 -28.57 -4.99 8.21
CA GLY A 74 -29.11 -5.15 6.87
C GLY A 74 -28.07 -4.85 5.78
N THR A 75 -28.46 -5.05 4.54
CA THR A 75 -27.65 -4.69 3.36
C THR A 75 -27.75 -3.21 2.99
N GLN A 76 -28.58 -2.43 3.69
CA GLN A 76 -28.65 -0.97 3.50
C GLN A 76 -27.50 -0.27 4.22
N ALA A 77 -26.99 0.80 3.61
CA ALA A 77 -25.90 1.58 4.18
C ALA A 77 -26.31 2.23 5.52
N ASP A 78 -25.57 1.90 6.56
CA ASP A 78 -25.65 2.54 7.88
C ASP A 78 -24.30 3.23 8.15
N PRO A 79 -24.27 4.52 8.49
CA PRO A 79 -23.00 5.26 8.66
C PRO A 79 -22.08 4.67 9.74
N VAL A 80 -22.62 4.16 10.84
CA VAL A 80 -21.82 3.54 11.90
C VAL A 80 -21.22 2.22 11.41
N MET A 81 -22.04 1.42 10.74
CA MET A 81 -21.57 0.16 10.19
C MET A 81 -20.61 0.35 9.01
N LEU A 82 -20.76 1.41 8.22
CA LEU A 82 -19.81 1.77 7.18
C LEU A 82 -18.40 1.98 7.75
N GLU A 83 -18.30 2.76 8.84
CA GLU A 83 -17.04 2.97 9.54
C GLU A 83 -16.47 1.67 10.13
N VAL A 84 -17.32 0.83 10.72
CA VAL A 84 -16.93 -0.49 11.24
C VAL A 84 -16.37 -1.37 10.12
N PHE A 85 -17.04 -1.45 8.97
CA PHE A 85 -16.59 -2.27 7.84
C PHE A 85 -15.34 -1.71 7.16
N ASN A 86 -15.20 -0.38 7.03
CA ASN A 86 -13.96 0.26 6.58
C ASN A 86 -12.77 -0.23 7.42
N ASN A 87 -12.88 -0.11 8.75
CA ASN A 87 -11.82 -0.51 9.67
C ASN A 87 -11.57 -2.03 9.66
N LEU A 88 -12.61 -2.85 9.54
CA LEU A 88 -12.46 -4.30 9.45
C LEU A 88 -11.72 -4.71 8.18
N PHE A 89 -12.09 -4.16 7.01
CA PHE A 89 -11.42 -4.46 5.75
C PHE A 89 -9.96 -4.00 5.76
N MET A 90 -9.68 -2.78 6.26
CA MET A 90 -8.31 -2.29 6.41
C MET A 90 -7.49 -3.18 7.37
N SER A 91 -8.07 -3.57 8.50
CA SER A 91 -7.42 -4.45 9.48
C SER A 91 -7.07 -5.83 8.91
N ILE A 92 -7.89 -6.39 8.02
CA ILE A 92 -7.55 -7.65 7.33
C ILE A 92 -6.28 -7.45 6.49
N ALA A 93 -6.21 -6.38 5.68
CA ALA A 93 -5.02 -6.08 4.87
C ALA A 93 -3.78 -5.83 5.74
N GLU A 94 -3.92 -5.17 6.90
CA GLU A 94 -2.84 -4.98 7.88
C GLU A 94 -2.35 -6.31 8.45
N GLN A 95 -3.25 -7.21 8.84
CA GLN A 95 -2.89 -8.54 9.34
C GLN A 95 -2.17 -9.37 8.29
N MET A 96 -2.57 -9.28 7.01
CA MET A 96 -1.82 -9.86 5.89
C MET A 96 -0.40 -9.29 5.83
N GLY A 97 -0.26 -7.97 5.93
CA GLY A 97 1.03 -7.27 5.92
C GLY A 97 1.93 -7.69 7.07
N TYR A 98 1.43 -7.75 8.30
CA TYR A 98 2.18 -8.25 9.46
C TYR A 98 2.62 -9.70 9.27
N ARG A 99 1.76 -10.53 8.68
CA ARG A 99 2.12 -11.91 8.36
C ARG A 99 3.26 -11.96 7.34
N LEU A 100 3.18 -11.15 6.28
CA LEU A 100 4.21 -11.06 5.25
C LEU A 100 5.55 -10.61 5.85
N GLN A 101 5.57 -9.49 6.56
CA GLN A 101 6.77 -8.95 7.21
C GLN A 101 7.45 -9.96 8.11
N ASN A 102 6.68 -10.67 8.96
CA ASN A 102 7.23 -11.59 9.95
C ASN A 102 7.77 -12.89 9.34
N THR A 103 7.29 -13.30 8.16
CA THR A 103 7.67 -14.55 7.51
C THR A 103 8.60 -14.37 6.32
N ALA A 104 8.73 -13.16 5.76
CA ALA A 104 9.63 -12.85 4.66
C ALA A 104 11.10 -12.95 5.05
N TYR A 105 11.94 -13.23 4.07
CA TYR A 105 13.38 -13.39 4.24
C TYR A 105 14.18 -12.17 3.73
N SER A 106 13.76 -11.56 2.61
CA SER A 106 14.48 -10.44 2.02
C SER A 106 14.44 -9.19 2.87
N VAL A 107 15.51 -8.40 2.81
CA VAL A 107 15.60 -7.08 3.49
C VAL A 107 14.52 -6.14 2.97
N ASN A 108 14.22 -6.19 1.69
CA ASN A 108 13.22 -5.31 1.06
C ASN A 108 11.84 -5.46 1.70
N ILE A 109 11.37 -6.69 1.88
CA ILE A 109 10.06 -6.97 2.48
C ILE A 109 10.11 -6.83 4.00
N LYS A 110 11.11 -7.44 4.64
CA LYS A 110 11.16 -7.57 6.10
C LYS A 110 11.52 -6.28 6.83
N GLU A 111 12.54 -5.56 6.35
CA GLU A 111 13.11 -4.38 7.01
C GLU A 111 12.58 -3.07 6.40
N ARG A 112 12.54 -3.01 5.07
CA ARG A 112 12.14 -1.81 4.36
C ARG A 112 10.63 -1.68 4.18
N LEU A 113 9.88 -2.76 4.45
CA LEU A 113 8.43 -2.85 4.29
C LEU A 113 7.97 -2.51 2.86
N ASP A 114 8.79 -2.87 1.87
CA ASP A 114 8.53 -2.63 0.47
C ASP A 114 7.59 -3.70 -0.10
N PHE A 115 6.36 -3.66 0.40
CA PHE A 115 5.30 -4.59 0.04
C PHE A 115 3.92 -3.94 0.22
N SER A 116 2.90 -4.59 -0.33
CA SER A 116 1.49 -4.21 -0.13
C SER A 116 0.61 -5.43 -0.07
N CYS A 117 -0.40 -5.36 0.80
CA CYS A 117 -1.48 -6.34 0.88
C CYS A 117 -2.82 -5.64 0.70
N ALA A 118 -3.72 -6.27 -0.04
CA ALA A 118 -5.01 -5.70 -0.35
C ALA A 118 -6.08 -6.77 -0.56
N ILE A 119 -7.34 -6.37 -0.41
CA ILE A 119 -8.52 -7.19 -0.65
C ILE A 119 -9.36 -6.60 -1.79
N PHE A 120 -9.97 -7.48 -2.56
CA PHE A 120 -10.72 -7.15 -3.77
C PHE A 120 -12.06 -7.86 -3.78
N ASP A 121 -13.06 -7.27 -4.42
CA ASP A 121 -14.34 -7.94 -4.68
C ASP A 121 -14.19 -9.06 -5.72
N ALA A 122 -15.32 -9.72 -6.03
CA ALA A 122 -15.37 -10.81 -7.02
C ALA A 122 -15.03 -10.34 -8.45
N GLU A 123 -15.17 -9.06 -8.74
CA GLU A 123 -14.86 -8.42 -10.02
C GLU A 123 -13.41 -7.91 -10.10
N GLY A 124 -12.64 -8.06 -9.02
CA GLY A 124 -11.24 -7.64 -8.93
C GLY A 124 -11.06 -6.15 -8.66
N ASN A 125 -12.06 -5.46 -8.14
CA ASN A 125 -11.95 -4.07 -7.75
C ASN A 125 -11.39 -3.97 -6.33
N LEU A 126 -10.46 -3.04 -6.14
CA LEU A 126 -9.86 -2.78 -4.82
C LEU A 126 -10.92 -2.29 -3.83
N ILE A 127 -11.05 -2.98 -2.70
CA ILE A 127 -11.97 -2.63 -1.61
C ILE A 127 -11.23 -1.89 -0.50
N ALA A 128 -10.15 -2.46 -0.02
CA ALA A 128 -9.33 -1.87 1.03
C ALA A 128 -7.91 -2.40 0.99
N ASN A 129 -7.03 -1.64 1.58
CA ASN A 129 -5.62 -1.92 1.72
C ASN A 129 -5.13 -1.43 3.09
N ALA A 130 -4.00 -1.94 3.54
CA ALA A 130 -3.25 -1.32 4.62
C ALA A 130 -2.49 -0.07 4.12
N PRO A 131 -1.93 0.76 5.02
CA PRO A 131 -1.12 1.94 4.65
C PRO A 131 0.26 1.50 4.11
N HIS A 132 0.25 0.76 3.01
CA HIS A 132 1.42 0.22 2.30
C HIS A 132 1.84 1.12 1.13
N MET A 133 2.61 0.57 0.17
CA MET A 133 3.15 1.31 -0.97
C MET A 133 2.06 1.87 -1.90
N PRO A 134 1.92 3.19 -2.06
CA PRO A 134 0.86 3.77 -2.89
C PRO A 134 0.91 3.33 -4.36
N VAL A 135 2.11 3.19 -4.95
CA VAL A 135 2.24 2.73 -6.33
C VAL A 135 1.75 1.30 -6.52
N HIS A 136 1.94 0.43 -5.54
CA HIS A 136 1.44 -0.94 -5.59
C HIS A 136 -0.08 -0.97 -5.55
N LEU A 137 -0.67 -0.26 -4.60
CA LEU A 137 -2.10 -0.32 -4.31
C LEU A 137 -2.94 0.13 -5.49
N GLY A 138 -2.56 1.21 -6.15
CA GLY A 138 -3.27 1.71 -7.33
C GLY A 138 -3.17 0.82 -8.56
N SER A 139 -2.16 -0.06 -8.65
CA SER A 139 -1.91 -0.93 -9.81
C SER A 139 -2.31 -2.39 -9.61
N MET A 140 -2.50 -2.85 -8.37
CA MET A 140 -2.80 -4.27 -8.09
C MET A 140 -4.15 -4.71 -8.65
N GLY A 141 -5.14 -3.82 -8.75
CA GLY A 141 -6.43 -4.14 -9.36
C GLY A 141 -6.32 -4.65 -10.81
N GLU A 142 -5.41 -4.08 -11.60
CA GLU A 142 -5.17 -4.58 -12.97
C GLU A 142 -4.48 -5.96 -12.96
N SER A 143 -3.59 -6.21 -12.00
CA SER A 143 -2.99 -7.54 -11.81
C SER A 143 -4.07 -8.60 -11.54
N ILE A 144 -5.01 -8.32 -10.62
CA ILE A 144 -6.13 -9.22 -10.30
C ILE A 144 -6.97 -9.47 -11.55
N LYS A 145 -7.41 -8.42 -12.24
CA LYS A 145 -8.26 -8.52 -13.43
C LYS A 145 -7.60 -9.28 -14.58
N THR A 146 -6.29 -9.12 -14.75
CA THR A 146 -5.53 -9.84 -15.77
C THR A 146 -5.43 -11.33 -15.45
N VAL A 147 -5.12 -11.69 -14.19
CA VAL A 147 -5.11 -13.10 -13.76
C VAL A 147 -6.51 -13.72 -13.86
N MET A 148 -7.57 -12.99 -13.51
CA MET A 148 -8.95 -13.43 -13.69
C MET A 148 -9.26 -13.73 -15.15
N ARG A 149 -9.00 -12.79 -16.06
CA ARG A 149 -9.26 -12.96 -17.50
C ARG A 149 -8.54 -14.19 -18.08
N ALA A 150 -7.31 -14.42 -17.63
CA ALA A 150 -6.49 -15.53 -18.13
C ALA A 150 -6.90 -16.90 -17.56
N ASN A 151 -7.52 -16.95 -16.37
CA ASN A 151 -7.70 -18.19 -15.61
C ASN A 151 -9.14 -18.48 -15.12
N ALA A 152 -10.12 -17.61 -15.38
CA ALA A 152 -11.46 -17.62 -14.75
C ALA A 152 -12.13 -19.02 -14.70
N SER A 153 -12.06 -19.81 -15.78
CA SER A 153 -12.67 -21.14 -15.84
C SER A 153 -11.84 -22.27 -15.20
N ARG A 154 -10.60 -21.99 -14.82
CA ARG A 154 -9.64 -22.98 -14.33
C ARG A 154 -9.31 -22.84 -12.85
N MET A 155 -9.59 -21.69 -12.24
CA MET A 155 -9.33 -21.44 -10.82
C MET A 155 -10.06 -22.46 -9.93
N ARG A 156 -9.38 -22.93 -8.90
CA ARG A 156 -9.90 -23.88 -7.91
C ARG A 156 -9.59 -23.37 -6.49
N PRO A 157 -10.34 -23.80 -5.48
CA PRO A 157 -10.01 -23.54 -4.08
C PRO A 157 -8.57 -23.95 -3.75
N GLY A 158 -7.82 -23.07 -3.11
CA GLY A 158 -6.43 -23.29 -2.75
C GLY A 158 -5.41 -22.95 -3.84
N ASP A 159 -5.85 -22.51 -5.02
CA ASP A 159 -4.94 -22.01 -6.05
C ASP A 159 -4.35 -20.64 -5.65
N ALA A 160 -3.12 -20.40 -6.09
CA ALA A 160 -2.52 -19.06 -6.09
C ALA A 160 -1.76 -18.83 -7.39
N TYR A 161 -1.79 -17.59 -7.85
CA TYR A 161 -1.18 -17.16 -9.11
C TYR A 161 -0.13 -16.09 -8.83
N VAL A 162 0.95 -16.08 -9.63
CA VAL A 162 1.99 -15.05 -9.52
C VAL A 162 2.17 -14.33 -10.85
N VAL A 163 2.38 -13.01 -10.76
CA VAL A 163 2.61 -12.13 -11.90
C VAL A 163 3.55 -11.00 -11.53
N ASN A 164 4.50 -10.69 -12.42
CA ASN A 164 5.29 -9.46 -12.40
C ASN A 164 5.42 -8.85 -13.79
N ASP A 165 4.98 -9.54 -14.85
CA ASP A 165 5.07 -9.11 -16.24
C ASP A 165 4.31 -7.79 -16.47
N PRO A 166 5.00 -6.68 -16.81
CA PRO A 166 4.40 -5.35 -16.93
C PRO A 166 3.37 -5.23 -18.07
N TYR A 167 3.40 -6.13 -19.02
CA TYR A 167 2.45 -6.19 -20.14
C TYR A 167 1.26 -7.11 -19.88
N HIS A 168 1.30 -7.85 -18.75
CA HIS A 168 0.28 -8.79 -18.34
C HIS A 168 -0.16 -8.59 -16.88
N GLY A 169 -0.30 -7.33 -16.46
CA GLY A 169 -0.83 -6.95 -15.17
C GLY A 169 0.20 -6.66 -14.08
N GLY A 170 1.48 -6.83 -14.36
CA GLY A 170 2.58 -6.36 -13.51
C GLY A 170 2.86 -4.87 -13.67
N THR A 171 3.89 -4.38 -13.00
CA THR A 171 4.36 -2.99 -13.09
C THR A 171 5.83 -2.90 -13.48
N HIS A 172 6.73 -3.30 -12.61
CA HIS A 172 8.12 -3.61 -12.91
C HIS A 172 8.51 -4.95 -12.28
N LEU A 173 9.55 -5.56 -12.78
CA LEU A 173 9.81 -6.99 -12.51
C LEU A 173 10.05 -7.34 -11.03
N PRO A 174 10.76 -6.53 -10.22
CA PRO A 174 10.95 -6.84 -8.81
C PRO A 174 9.66 -6.87 -7.98
N ASP A 175 8.61 -6.17 -8.42
CA ASP A 175 7.30 -6.14 -7.77
C ASP A 175 6.49 -7.40 -8.10
N VAL A 176 6.81 -8.50 -7.43
CA VAL A 176 6.15 -9.79 -7.62
C VAL A 176 4.82 -9.81 -6.87
N THR A 177 3.74 -10.07 -7.59
CA THR A 177 2.38 -10.09 -7.03
C THR A 177 1.85 -11.52 -6.96
N VAL A 178 1.48 -11.97 -5.76
CA VAL A 178 0.77 -13.24 -5.54
C VAL A 178 -0.71 -12.95 -5.31
N ILE A 179 -1.56 -13.65 -6.05
CA ILE A 179 -3.01 -13.47 -6.09
C ILE A 179 -3.69 -14.77 -5.72
N THR A 180 -4.63 -14.73 -4.76
CA THR A 180 -5.37 -15.89 -4.29
C THR A 180 -6.87 -15.64 -4.41
N PRO A 181 -7.63 -16.46 -5.15
CA PRO A 181 -9.08 -16.40 -5.16
C PRO A 181 -9.65 -16.96 -3.86
N VAL A 182 -10.65 -16.30 -3.32
CA VAL A 182 -11.38 -16.72 -2.13
C VAL A 182 -12.70 -17.34 -2.55
N PHE A 183 -12.81 -18.64 -2.40
CA PHE A 183 -14.01 -19.39 -2.75
C PHE A 183 -15.02 -19.46 -1.60
N ASP A 184 -16.26 -19.74 -1.95
CA ASP A 184 -17.29 -20.15 -1.00
C ASP A 184 -16.92 -21.50 -0.36
N ARG A 185 -17.64 -21.88 0.70
CA ARG A 185 -17.38 -23.16 1.39
C ARG A 185 -17.63 -24.40 0.54
N ALA A 186 -18.46 -24.28 -0.51
CA ALA A 186 -18.71 -25.36 -1.46
C ALA A 186 -17.61 -25.46 -2.53
N GLY A 187 -16.71 -24.48 -2.62
CA GLY A 187 -15.65 -24.40 -3.63
C GLY A 187 -16.18 -24.16 -5.04
N GLN A 188 -17.35 -23.53 -5.16
CA GLN A 188 -18.02 -23.31 -6.45
C GLN A 188 -17.85 -21.89 -6.95
N ASP A 189 -18.13 -20.90 -6.10
CA ASP A 189 -18.14 -19.50 -6.47
C ASP A 189 -16.95 -18.75 -5.87
N ILE A 190 -16.29 -17.91 -6.66
CA ILE A 190 -15.30 -16.97 -6.18
C ILE A 190 -16.05 -15.80 -5.53
N LEU A 191 -15.79 -15.59 -4.24
CA LEU A 191 -16.41 -14.54 -3.45
C LEU A 191 -15.61 -13.24 -3.50
N PHE A 192 -14.29 -13.36 -3.44
CA PHE A 192 -13.32 -12.27 -3.30
C PHE A 192 -11.97 -12.66 -3.90
N PHE A 193 -11.07 -11.70 -3.94
CA PHE A 193 -9.64 -11.96 -4.14
C PHE A 193 -8.83 -11.29 -3.04
N VAL A 194 -7.69 -11.88 -2.71
CA VAL A 194 -6.64 -11.26 -1.90
C VAL A 194 -5.36 -11.23 -2.68
N GLY A 195 -4.58 -10.18 -2.50
CA GLY A 195 -3.30 -10.02 -3.18
C GLY A 195 -2.23 -9.48 -2.24
N SER A 196 -1.01 -9.98 -2.42
CA SER A 196 0.19 -9.43 -1.82
C SER A 196 1.21 -9.15 -2.91
N ARG A 197 1.80 -7.97 -2.91
CA ARG A 197 2.90 -7.57 -3.79
C ARG A 197 4.11 -7.27 -2.94
N GLY A 198 5.25 -7.89 -3.25
CA GLY A 198 6.52 -7.63 -2.58
C GLY A 198 7.59 -7.28 -3.59
N HIS A 199 8.42 -6.28 -3.27
CA HIS A 199 9.61 -5.96 -4.04
C HIS A 199 10.71 -6.96 -3.66
N HIS A 200 10.93 -7.98 -4.50
CA HIS A 200 11.97 -8.97 -4.31
C HIS A 200 13.36 -8.33 -4.40
N ALA A 201 14.30 -8.78 -3.59
CA ALA A 201 15.64 -8.20 -3.54
C ALA A 201 16.42 -8.35 -4.85
N ASP A 202 16.16 -9.43 -5.59
CA ASP A 202 16.72 -9.66 -6.92
C ASP A 202 15.82 -10.61 -7.70
N ILE A 203 15.46 -10.24 -8.90
CA ILE A 203 14.70 -11.03 -9.85
C ILE A 203 15.50 -11.26 -11.14
N GLY A 204 16.83 -11.09 -11.10
CA GLY A 204 17.71 -11.13 -12.24
C GLY A 204 17.98 -9.74 -12.84
N GLY A 205 18.19 -9.70 -14.13
CA GLY A 205 18.54 -8.47 -14.84
C GLY A 205 20.03 -8.17 -14.86
N THR A 206 20.41 -7.12 -15.58
CA THR A 206 21.82 -6.79 -15.85
C THR A 206 22.60 -6.33 -14.63
N THR A 207 21.92 -5.82 -13.59
CA THR A 207 22.56 -5.34 -12.35
C THR A 207 22.01 -6.03 -11.11
N PRO A 208 22.83 -6.26 -10.07
CA PRO A 208 22.33 -6.72 -8.77
C PRO A 208 21.26 -5.80 -8.21
N GLY A 209 20.19 -6.37 -7.63
CA GLY A 209 19.04 -5.62 -7.13
C GLY A 209 17.98 -5.31 -8.17
N SER A 210 18.16 -5.79 -9.41
CA SER A 210 17.17 -5.76 -10.50
C SER A 210 16.57 -4.39 -10.83
N MET A 211 17.37 -3.34 -10.65
CA MET A 211 17.02 -1.95 -10.98
C MET A 211 18.08 -1.34 -11.93
N PRO A 212 18.28 -1.95 -13.12
CA PRO A 212 19.32 -1.50 -14.03
C PRO A 212 19.05 -0.07 -14.53
N PRO A 213 20.05 0.84 -14.46
CA PRO A 213 19.85 2.23 -14.91
C PRO A 213 19.79 2.36 -16.44
N ASP A 214 20.31 1.37 -17.18
CA ASP A 214 20.54 1.45 -18.62
C ASP A 214 19.77 0.39 -19.41
N SER A 215 18.75 -0.26 -18.84
CA SER A 215 17.93 -1.25 -19.54
C SER A 215 17.19 -0.64 -20.73
N ARG A 216 17.07 -1.40 -21.81
CA ARG A 216 16.38 -1.01 -23.05
C ARG A 216 15.18 -1.90 -23.35
N THR A 217 15.24 -3.13 -22.89
CA THR A 217 14.15 -4.09 -23.01
C THR A 217 13.80 -4.67 -21.64
N VAL A 218 12.61 -5.18 -21.51
CA VAL A 218 12.15 -5.84 -20.28
C VAL A 218 13.01 -7.06 -19.92
N GLU A 219 13.65 -7.70 -20.89
CA GLU A 219 14.57 -8.83 -20.66
C GLU A 219 15.85 -8.40 -19.94
N ASP A 220 16.28 -7.15 -20.09
CA ASP A 220 17.43 -6.60 -19.37
C ASP A 220 17.13 -6.40 -17.88
N GLU A 221 15.85 -6.37 -17.51
CA GLU A 221 15.36 -6.06 -16.16
C GLU A 221 15.18 -7.30 -15.29
N GLY A 222 15.10 -8.50 -15.87
CA GLY A 222 15.05 -9.75 -15.12
C GLY A 222 14.09 -10.79 -15.69
N VAL A 223 13.60 -11.64 -14.79
CA VAL A 223 12.76 -12.80 -15.10
C VAL A 223 11.28 -12.43 -15.02
N LEU A 224 10.49 -12.98 -15.95
CA LEU A 224 9.05 -12.73 -16.05
C LEU A 224 8.23 -13.91 -15.52
N PHE A 225 7.30 -13.59 -14.61
CA PHE A 225 6.16 -14.45 -14.26
C PHE A 225 4.91 -13.92 -14.98
N THR A 226 4.49 -14.61 -16.04
CA THR A 226 3.31 -14.26 -16.81
C THR A 226 2.13 -15.16 -16.43
N ASN A 227 1.30 -14.73 -15.47
CA ASN A 227 0.14 -15.49 -14.98
C ASN A 227 0.47 -16.95 -14.57
N PHE A 228 1.60 -17.16 -13.89
CA PHE A 228 2.00 -18.50 -13.49
C PHE A 228 1.17 -18.98 -12.29
N GLN A 229 0.56 -20.17 -12.42
CA GLN A 229 -0.11 -20.83 -11.29
C GLN A 229 0.94 -21.34 -10.32
N LEU A 230 1.16 -20.62 -9.24
CA LEU A 230 2.20 -20.87 -8.23
C LEU A 230 1.82 -22.00 -7.28
N VAL A 231 0.54 -22.05 -6.90
CA VAL A 231 -0.05 -23.14 -6.14
C VAL A 231 -1.20 -23.73 -6.95
N GLY A 232 -1.19 -25.02 -7.16
CA GLY A 232 -2.25 -25.74 -7.86
C GLY A 232 -2.66 -26.99 -7.08
N ASN A 233 -3.96 -27.18 -6.86
CA ASN A 233 -4.49 -28.29 -6.04
C ASN A 233 -3.88 -28.36 -4.62
N GLY A 234 -3.53 -27.21 -4.03
CA GLY A 234 -2.89 -27.14 -2.70
C GLY A 234 -1.39 -27.44 -2.70
N GLU A 235 -0.77 -27.71 -3.86
CA GLU A 235 0.66 -28.01 -3.96
C GLU A 235 1.42 -26.82 -4.54
N PHE A 236 2.48 -26.40 -3.85
CA PHE A 236 3.39 -25.35 -4.31
C PHE A 236 4.30 -25.91 -5.42
N ARG A 237 4.34 -25.24 -6.55
CA ARG A 237 5.08 -25.65 -7.75
C ARG A 237 6.54 -25.17 -7.71
N ASP A 238 7.29 -25.63 -6.70
CA ASP A 238 8.68 -25.20 -6.41
C ASP A 238 9.61 -25.37 -7.61
N ARG A 239 9.59 -26.56 -8.23
CA ARG A 239 10.49 -26.87 -9.34
C ARG A 239 10.27 -25.91 -10.50
N GLU A 240 9.03 -25.73 -10.92
CA GLU A 240 8.70 -24.87 -12.07
C GLU A 240 8.95 -23.38 -11.78
N ALA A 241 8.70 -22.94 -10.54
CA ALA A 241 9.03 -21.58 -10.12
C ALA A 241 10.55 -21.34 -10.17
N ARG A 242 11.36 -22.30 -9.74
CA ARG A 242 12.82 -22.25 -9.83
C ARG A 242 13.31 -22.28 -11.29
N GLU A 243 12.69 -23.10 -12.14
CA GLU A 243 12.98 -23.13 -13.57
C GLU A 243 12.75 -21.77 -14.23
N ILE A 244 11.65 -21.08 -13.85
CA ILE A 244 11.37 -19.70 -14.31
C ILE A 244 12.45 -18.74 -13.76
N LEU A 245 12.74 -18.75 -12.46
CA LEU A 245 13.75 -17.88 -11.86
C LEU A 245 15.16 -18.07 -12.45
N ALA A 246 15.46 -19.27 -12.91
CA ALA A 246 16.72 -19.61 -13.58
C ALA A 246 16.69 -19.34 -15.09
N SER A 247 15.57 -18.88 -15.66
CA SER A 247 15.38 -18.68 -17.09
C SER A 247 15.90 -17.32 -17.58
N GLY A 248 15.91 -17.16 -18.90
CA GLY A 248 16.27 -15.91 -19.53
C GLY A 248 17.77 -15.66 -19.59
N ARG A 249 18.14 -14.51 -20.15
CA ARG A 249 19.54 -14.10 -20.33
C ARG A 249 20.19 -13.69 -19.00
N TRP A 250 19.41 -13.15 -18.10
CA TRP A 250 19.85 -12.61 -16.82
C TRP A 250 18.99 -13.19 -15.67
N PRO A 251 19.27 -14.44 -15.25
CA PRO A 251 18.47 -15.11 -14.24
C PRO A 251 18.59 -14.46 -12.85
N ALA A 252 17.65 -14.78 -11.96
CA ALA A 252 17.70 -14.38 -10.56
C ALA A 252 18.97 -14.92 -9.88
N ARG A 253 19.64 -14.06 -9.09
CA ARG A 253 20.92 -14.41 -8.45
C ARG A 253 20.75 -15.25 -7.19
N ASN A 254 19.59 -15.13 -6.52
CA ASN A 254 19.29 -15.86 -5.30
C ASN A 254 17.87 -16.45 -5.33
N PRO A 255 17.61 -17.52 -6.11
CA PRO A 255 16.30 -18.15 -6.21
C PRO A 255 15.74 -18.66 -4.88
N ASP A 256 16.59 -19.09 -3.94
CA ASP A 256 16.14 -19.55 -2.61
C ASP A 256 15.46 -18.43 -1.82
N GLN A 257 15.99 -17.22 -1.89
CA GLN A 257 15.38 -16.03 -1.29
C GLN A 257 14.04 -15.71 -1.95
N ASN A 258 13.96 -15.78 -3.28
CA ASN A 258 12.71 -15.55 -4.02
C ASN A 258 11.62 -16.57 -3.60
N ILE A 259 11.97 -17.85 -3.52
CA ILE A 259 11.04 -18.91 -3.08
C ILE A 259 10.58 -18.68 -1.63
N ALA A 260 11.48 -18.28 -0.73
CA ALA A 260 11.12 -17.98 0.65
C ALA A 260 10.14 -16.80 0.74
N ASP A 261 10.36 -15.73 -0.04
CA ASP A 261 9.46 -14.58 -0.09
C ASP A 261 8.12 -14.92 -0.76
N LEU A 262 8.09 -15.78 -1.78
CA LEU A 262 6.85 -16.30 -2.37
C LEU A 262 6.02 -17.11 -1.35
N HIS A 263 6.65 -17.94 -0.54
CA HIS A 263 5.96 -18.62 0.57
C HIS A 263 5.39 -17.65 1.60
N ALA A 264 6.13 -16.58 1.92
CA ALA A 264 5.66 -15.55 2.82
C ALA A 264 4.43 -14.79 2.26
N GLN A 265 4.42 -14.51 0.95
CA GLN A 265 3.28 -13.90 0.26
C GLN A 265 2.05 -14.82 0.24
N ILE A 266 2.24 -16.12 0.00
CA ILE A 266 1.16 -17.12 0.11
C ILE A 266 0.60 -17.14 1.54
N ALA A 267 1.46 -17.17 2.57
CA ALA A 267 1.03 -17.17 3.96
C ALA A 267 0.28 -15.89 4.35
N ALA A 268 0.63 -14.75 3.78
CA ALA A 268 -0.09 -13.50 3.96
C ALA A 268 -1.49 -13.56 3.30
N ASN A 269 -1.56 -14.07 2.08
CA ASN A 269 -2.83 -14.23 1.38
C ASN A 269 -3.76 -15.21 2.10
N GLU A 270 -3.24 -16.33 2.59
CA GLU A 270 -4.02 -17.30 3.38
C GLU A 270 -4.61 -16.65 4.64
N LYS A 271 -3.86 -15.77 5.31
CA LYS A 271 -4.39 -14.98 6.43
C LYS A 271 -5.59 -14.14 5.99
N GLY A 272 -5.50 -13.47 4.85
CA GLY A 272 -6.59 -12.69 4.26
C GLY A 272 -7.81 -13.54 3.94
N VAL A 273 -7.63 -14.71 3.33
CA VAL A 273 -8.70 -15.69 3.04
C VAL A 273 -9.45 -16.06 4.30
N GLN A 274 -8.71 -16.45 5.36
CA GLN A 274 -9.29 -16.89 6.64
C GLN A 274 -10.09 -15.78 7.31
N GLU A 275 -9.59 -14.55 7.32
CA GLU A 275 -10.29 -13.41 7.95
C GLU A 275 -11.55 -13.00 7.18
N LEU A 276 -11.50 -12.98 5.83
CA LEU A 276 -12.68 -12.70 5.01
C LEU A 276 -13.77 -13.74 5.20
N LEU A 277 -13.44 -15.02 5.21
CA LEU A 277 -14.40 -16.10 5.47
C LEU A 277 -14.98 -16.02 6.88
N ARG A 278 -14.15 -15.72 7.89
CA ARG A 278 -14.62 -15.49 9.27
C ARG A 278 -15.58 -14.29 9.36
N MET A 279 -15.31 -13.24 8.60
CA MET A 279 -16.19 -12.06 8.51
C MET A 279 -17.54 -12.44 7.88
N CYS A 280 -17.54 -13.26 6.83
CA CYS A 280 -18.76 -13.80 6.24
C CYS A 280 -19.53 -14.70 7.21
N ASP A 281 -18.86 -15.53 8.01
CA ASP A 281 -19.50 -16.33 9.04
C ASP A 281 -20.17 -15.46 10.13
N HIS A 282 -19.55 -14.32 10.46
CA HIS A 282 -20.04 -13.43 11.51
C HIS A 282 -21.20 -12.54 11.05
N PHE A 283 -21.08 -11.90 9.91
CA PHE A 283 -22.04 -10.90 9.42
C PHE A 283 -23.03 -11.44 8.37
N GLY A 284 -22.67 -12.52 7.69
CA GLY A 284 -23.34 -13.05 6.50
C GLY A 284 -22.71 -12.50 5.21
N LEU A 285 -22.63 -13.35 4.18
CA LEU A 285 -22.01 -13.01 2.89
C LEU A 285 -22.66 -11.79 2.21
N ASP A 286 -24.00 -11.75 2.19
CA ASP A 286 -24.74 -10.66 1.54
C ASP A 286 -24.44 -9.30 2.18
N VAL A 287 -24.30 -9.27 3.52
CA VAL A 287 -23.93 -8.05 4.26
C VAL A 287 -22.50 -7.64 3.92
N VAL A 288 -21.56 -8.57 3.93
CA VAL A 288 -20.15 -8.28 3.60
C VAL A 288 -20.03 -7.70 2.19
N ARG A 289 -20.68 -8.31 1.21
CA ARG A 289 -20.71 -7.82 -0.19
C ARG A 289 -21.35 -6.44 -0.31
N ALA A 290 -22.49 -6.22 0.37
CA ALA A 290 -23.15 -4.93 0.36
C ALA A 290 -22.24 -3.82 0.93
N TYR A 291 -21.54 -4.08 2.03
CA TYR A 291 -20.64 -3.10 2.62
C TYR A 291 -19.35 -2.91 1.80
N MET A 292 -18.87 -3.89 1.06
CA MET A 292 -17.82 -3.68 0.05
C MET A 292 -18.26 -2.64 -1.00
N GLY A 293 -19.50 -2.72 -1.48
CA GLY A 293 -20.09 -1.72 -2.35
C GLY A 293 -20.20 -0.35 -1.68
N HIS A 294 -20.74 -0.28 -0.47
CA HIS A 294 -20.92 0.98 0.26
C HIS A 294 -19.61 1.70 0.57
N VAL A 295 -18.53 0.96 0.87
CA VAL A 295 -17.18 1.52 1.06
C VAL A 295 -16.65 2.16 -0.22
N GLN A 296 -16.89 1.55 -1.38
CA GLN A 296 -16.53 2.14 -2.67
C GLN A 296 -17.39 3.37 -2.99
N ASP A 297 -18.70 3.31 -2.75
CA ASP A 297 -19.62 4.42 -3.02
C ASP A 297 -19.30 5.64 -2.13
N ASN A 298 -18.91 5.40 -0.87
CA ASN A 298 -18.46 6.45 0.03
C ASN A 298 -17.18 7.12 -0.48
N ALA A 299 -16.23 6.33 -0.98
CA ALA A 299 -14.98 6.86 -1.56
C ALA A 299 -15.25 7.63 -2.86
N GLU A 300 -16.16 7.16 -3.71
CA GLU A 300 -16.63 7.87 -4.89
C GLU A 300 -17.22 9.23 -4.53
N GLU A 301 -18.16 9.28 -3.59
CA GLU A 301 -18.80 10.52 -3.16
C GLU A 301 -17.81 11.51 -2.53
N ALA A 302 -16.83 11.02 -1.77
CA ALA A 302 -15.77 11.85 -1.22
C ALA A 302 -14.93 12.51 -2.33
N VAL A 303 -14.55 11.77 -3.36
CA VAL A 303 -13.82 12.32 -4.52
C VAL A 303 -14.71 13.26 -5.33
N ARG A 304 -16.01 12.97 -5.52
CA ARG A 304 -16.95 13.88 -6.19
C ARG A 304 -17.08 15.21 -5.48
N ARG A 305 -17.05 15.23 -4.15
CA ARG A 305 -17.03 16.47 -3.35
C ARG A 305 -15.77 17.29 -3.62
N VAL A 306 -14.61 16.66 -3.70
CA VAL A 306 -13.35 17.31 -4.05
C VAL A 306 -13.42 17.89 -5.47
N ILE A 307 -13.87 17.11 -6.45
CA ILE A 307 -13.98 17.57 -7.85
C ILE A 307 -14.86 18.82 -7.96
N SER A 308 -15.91 18.95 -7.17
CA SER A 308 -16.83 20.10 -7.23
C SER A 308 -16.15 21.45 -6.95
N VAL A 309 -15.01 21.47 -6.26
CA VAL A 309 -14.24 22.68 -5.93
C VAL A 309 -12.96 22.84 -6.75
N LEU A 310 -12.53 21.80 -7.47
CA LEU A 310 -11.38 21.86 -8.37
C LEU A 310 -11.64 22.75 -9.60
N LYS A 311 -10.56 23.12 -10.28
CA LYS A 311 -10.57 23.89 -11.52
C LYS A 311 -9.82 23.12 -12.61
N ASP A 312 -10.15 23.46 -13.86
CA ASP A 312 -9.36 23.01 -14.99
C ASP A 312 -7.91 23.45 -14.82
N GLY A 313 -7.00 22.57 -15.24
CA GLY A 313 -5.58 22.86 -15.20
C GLY A 313 -4.79 22.06 -16.20
N ARG A 314 -3.58 22.53 -16.46
CA ARG A 314 -2.63 21.86 -17.36
C ARG A 314 -1.22 22.05 -16.81
N TYR A 315 -0.39 21.04 -17.00
CA TYR A 315 1.02 21.11 -16.64
C TYR A 315 1.88 20.27 -17.58
N THR A 316 3.08 20.80 -17.85
CA THR A 316 4.14 20.12 -18.61
C THR A 316 5.29 19.83 -17.67
N TYR A 317 5.51 18.56 -17.36
CA TYR A 317 6.63 18.13 -16.53
C TYR A 317 7.77 17.58 -17.39
N ARG A 318 8.99 18.11 -17.19
CA ARG A 318 10.19 17.71 -17.94
C ARG A 318 11.06 16.78 -17.11
N LEU A 319 11.45 15.65 -17.69
CA LEU A 319 12.38 14.69 -17.11
C LEU A 319 13.81 15.02 -17.52
N ASP A 320 14.80 14.56 -16.75
CA ASP A 320 16.22 14.80 -17.00
C ASP A 320 16.73 14.20 -18.32
N ASN A 321 16.09 13.16 -18.82
CA ASN A 321 16.38 12.52 -20.11
C ASN A 321 15.76 13.27 -21.31
N GLY A 322 15.07 14.38 -21.07
CA GLY A 322 14.43 15.20 -22.10
C GLY A 322 12.99 14.80 -22.44
N ALA A 323 12.48 13.71 -21.89
CA ALA A 323 11.08 13.33 -22.06
C ALA A 323 10.15 14.29 -21.33
N VAL A 324 8.90 14.34 -21.76
CA VAL A 324 7.88 15.27 -21.26
C VAL A 324 6.62 14.48 -20.89
N ILE A 325 6.08 14.78 -19.72
CA ILE A 325 4.73 14.35 -19.31
C ILE A 325 3.82 15.58 -19.44
N GLU A 326 2.85 15.51 -20.34
CA GLU A 326 1.77 16.47 -20.46
C GLU A 326 0.56 15.94 -19.69
N VAL A 327 -0.09 16.80 -18.91
CA VAL A 327 -1.36 16.47 -18.27
C VAL A 327 -2.31 17.64 -18.32
N ALA A 328 -3.55 17.37 -18.71
CA ALA A 328 -4.66 18.29 -18.64
C ALA A 328 -5.78 17.69 -17.77
N VAL A 329 -6.25 18.43 -16.80
CA VAL A 329 -7.40 18.08 -15.99
C VAL A 329 -8.56 18.98 -16.40
N ARG A 330 -9.66 18.37 -16.83
CA ARG A 330 -10.91 19.07 -17.16
C ARG A 330 -11.98 18.65 -16.16
N VAL A 331 -12.62 19.61 -15.52
CA VAL A 331 -13.56 19.40 -14.43
C VAL A 331 -14.99 19.70 -14.87
N ASP A 332 -15.87 18.73 -14.77
CA ASP A 332 -17.32 18.96 -14.87
C ASP A 332 -17.90 19.05 -13.45
N ARG A 333 -18.14 20.29 -13.00
CA ARG A 333 -18.69 20.55 -11.66
C ARG A 333 -20.15 20.13 -11.52
N GLN A 334 -20.92 20.10 -12.62
CA GLN A 334 -22.32 19.69 -12.60
C GLN A 334 -22.44 18.18 -12.45
N ALA A 335 -21.68 17.44 -13.25
CA ALA A 335 -21.59 15.98 -13.14
C ALA A 335 -20.71 15.52 -11.95
N ARG A 336 -19.94 16.44 -11.35
CA ARG A 336 -18.94 16.16 -10.33
C ARG A 336 -17.98 15.04 -10.77
N SER A 337 -17.47 15.19 -12.01
CA SER A 337 -16.53 14.28 -12.65
C SER A 337 -15.35 15.05 -13.25
N ALA A 338 -14.26 14.36 -13.55
CA ALA A 338 -13.12 14.95 -14.20
C ALA A 338 -12.50 14.04 -15.25
N VAL A 339 -11.94 14.63 -16.28
CA VAL A 339 -11.11 13.95 -17.28
C VAL A 339 -9.66 14.31 -17.02
N VAL A 340 -8.82 13.30 -16.83
CA VAL A 340 -7.36 13.43 -16.71
C VAL A 340 -6.75 12.92 -18.01
N ASP A 341 -6.21 13.83 -18.81
CA ASP A 341 -5.78 13.59 -20.17
C ASP A 341 -4.27 13.79 -20.30
N PHE A 342 -3.54 12.71 -20.61
CA PHE A 342 -2.10 12.70 -20.83
C PHE A 342 -1.69 12.86 -22.30
N THR A 343 -2.60 13.28 -23.17
CA THR A 343 -2.31 13.55 -24.58
C THR A 343 -1.26 14.65 -24.73
N GLY A 344 -0.22 14.37 -25.52
CA GLY A 344 0.95 15.26 -25.67
C GLY A 344 2.19 14.78 -24.91
N THR A 345 2.03 13.79 -24.04
CA THR A 345 3.16 13.10 -23.41
C THR A 345 4.07 12.45 -24.46
N SER A 346 5.39 12.46 -24.22
CA SER A 346 6.39 11.83 -25.08
C SER A 346 6.01 10.43 -25.51
N GLY A 347 6.34 10.05 -26.74
CA GLY A 347 6.23 8.69 -27.24
C GLY A 347 7.07 7.71 -26.41
N GLN A 348 6.87 6.42 -26.66
CA GLN A 348 7.69 5.36 -26.05
C GLN A 348 9.19 5.68 -26.17
N LEU A 349 9.92 5.51 -25.07
CA LEU A 349 11.34 5.81 -24.95
C LEU A 349 12.19 4.55 -25.23
N GLU A 350 13.42 4.76 -25.69
CA GLU A 350 14.44 3.72 -25.83
C GLU A 350 15.17 3.39 -24.51
N ASN A 351 14.69 3.91 -23.39
CA ASN A 351 15.21 3.70 -22.05
C ASN A 351 14.08 3.26 -21.10
N ASN A 352 14.41 3.00 -19.86
CA ASN A 352 13.55 2.37 -18.87
C ASN A 352 12.56 3.31 -18.14
N PHE A 353 12.43 4.58 -18.54
CA PHE A 353 11.46 5.53 -17.97
C PHE A 353 10.05 5.37 -18.55
N ASN A 354 9.81 4.38 -19.40
CA ASN A 354 8.45 4.01 -19.77
C ASN A 354 7.71 3.43 -18.56
N ALA A 355 6.43 3.74 -18.44
CA ALA A 355 5.58 3.24 -17.37
C ALA A 355 4.38 2.48 -17.91
N PRO A 356 4.06 1.27 -17.43
CA PRO A 356 2.79 0.62 -17.76
C PRO A 356 1.60 1.51 -17.40
N GLY A 357 0.50 1.44 -18.16
CA GLY A 357 -0.66 2.30 -17.95
C GLY A 357 -1.24 2.23 -16.53
N ALA A 358 -1.12 1.08 -15.88
CA ALA A 358 -1.52 0.90 -14.48
C ALA A 358 -0.80 1.86 -13.51
N ILE A 359 0.43 2.29 -13.83
CA ILE A 359 1.19 3.25 -13.02
C ILE A 359 0.59 4.66 -13.12
N ALA A 360 0.19 5.09 -14.32
CA ALA A 360 -0.49 6.38 -14.45
C ALA A 360 -1.84 6.38 -13.72
N VAL A 361 -2.59 5.29 -13.80
CA VAL A 361 -3.85 5.11 -13.04
C VAL A 361 -3.59 5.16 -11.53
N ALA A 362 -2.54 4.48 -11.05
CA ALA A 362 -2.15 4.52 -9.64
C ALA A 362 -1.79 5.93 -9.16
N ALA A 363 -1.07 6.70 -9.96
CA ALA A 363 -0.72 8.09 -9.65
C ALA A 363 -1.96 9.00 -9.59
N VAL A 364 -2.90 8.84 -10.52
CA VAL A 364 -4.17 9.58 -10.51
C VAL A 364 -4.99 9.22 -9.27
N LEU A 365 -5.15 7.94 -8.98
CA LEU A 365 -5.84 7.44 -7.78
C LEU A 365 -5.23 8.04 -6.50
N TYR A 366 -3.90 8.00 -6.38
CA TYR A 366 -3.19 8.56 -5.25
C TYR A 366 -3.48 10.06 -5.09
N VAL A 367 -3.30 10.85 -6.16
CA VAL A 367 -3.50 12.31 -6.11
C VAL A 367 -4.93 12.64 -5.66
N PHE A 368 -5.94 12.08 -6.31
CA PHE A 368 -7.33 12.38 -5.95
C PHE A 368 -7.69 11.90 -4.54
N ARG A 369 -7.13 10.78 -4.07
CA ARG A 369 -7.30 10.34 -2.68
C ARG A 369 -6.67 11.31 -1.66
N THR A 370 -5.49 11.87 -1.95
CA THR A 370 -4.83 12.83 -1.05
C THR A 370 -5.55 14.18 -0.95
N LEU A 371 -6.43 14.49 -1.88
CA LEU A 371 -7.25 15.69 -1.84
C LEU A 371 -8.52 15.54 -0.98
N VAL A 372 -8.86 14.33 -0.59
CA VAL A 372 -10.00 14.04 0.29
C VAL A 372 -9.60 14.26 1.74
N ASP A 373 -10.29 15.19 2.41
CA ASP A 373 -10.13 15.48 3.84
C ASP A 373 -11.09 14.59 4.66
N ASP A 374 -10.91 13.26 4.56
CA ASP A 374 -11.70 12.27 5.27
C ASP A 374 -10.91 10.96 5.38
N GLU A 375 -11.15 10.17 6.43
CA GLU A 375 -10.52 8.86 6.66
C GLU A 375 -11.25 7.78 5.85
N ILE A 376 -11.05 7.77 4.54
CA ILE A 376 -11.54 6.72 3.65
C ILE A 376 -10.40 5.80 3.19
N PRO A 377 -10.65 4.50 2.97
CA PRO A 377 -9.64 3.64 2.33
C PRO A 377 -9.37 4.10 0.90
N LEU A 378 -8.12 3.93 0.45
CA LEU A 378 -7.80 4.06 -0.97
C LEU A 378 -8.39 2.83 -1.68
N ASN A 379 -9.42 3.03 -2.50
CA ASN A 379 -10.10 1.94 -3.19
C ASN A 379 -10.60 2.35 -4.59
N ALA A 380 -11.19 1.38 -5.30
CA ALA A 380 -11.67 1.57 -6.67
C ALA A 380 -12.77 2.65 -6.80
N GLY A 381 -13.51 2.94 -5.73
CA GLY A 381 -14.52 4.01 -5.70
C GLY A 381 -13.93 5.38 -6.01
N CYS A 382 -12.70 5.65 -5.59
CA CYS A 382 -12.03 6.91 -5.88
C CYS A 382 -11.84 7.18 -7.39
N LEU A 383 -11.80 6.14 -8.22
CA LEU A 383 -11.64 6.27 -9.67
C LEU A 383 -12.96 6.40 -10.44
N LYS A 384 -14.09 6.03 -9.85
CA LYS A 384 -15.38 6.03 -10.55
C LYS A 384 -15.77 7.39 -11.18
N PRO A 385 -15.50 8.56 -10.53
CA PRO A 385 -15.81 9.87 -11.14
C PRO A 385 -14.75 10.37 -12.12
N LEU A 386 -13.72 9.58 -12.45
CA LEU A 386 -12.58 9.99 -13.26
C LEU A 386 -12.52 9.21 -14.57
N GLU A 387 -12.36 9.93 -15.67
CA GLU A 387 -11.94 9.37 -16.95
C GLU A 387 -10.45 9.64 -17.13
N ILE A 388 -9.66 8.61 -17.44
CA ILE A 388 -8.21 8.73 -17.60
C ILE A 388 -7.84 8.36 -19.03
N ILE A 389 -7.29 9.32 -19.77
CA ILE A 389 -6.86 9.15 -21.15
C ILE A 389 -5.35 9.03 -21.20
N ILE A 390 -4.86 7.85 -21.59
CA ILE A 390 -3.43 7.54 -21.72
C ILE A 390 -3.17 7.10 -23.18
N PRO A 391 -2.44 7.90 -23.98
CA PRO A 391 -2.20 7.57 -25.39
C PRO A 391 -1.40 6.26 -25.54
N GLU A 392 -1.84 5.40 -26.44
CA GLU A 392 -1.13 4.18 -26.80
C GLU A 392 0.22 4.52 -27.45
N GLY A 393 1.26 3.73 -27.17
CA GLY A 393 2.60 3.97 -27.68
C GLY A 393 3.29 5.21 -27.09
N SER A 394 2.71 5.84 -26.06
CA SER A 394 3.39 6.84 -25.25
C SER A 394 4.29 6.18 -24.20
N MET A 395 5.17 6.97 -23.58
CA MET A 395 5.98 6.50 -22.45
C MET A 395 5.13 6.07 -21.22
N LEU A 396 3.84 6.43 -21.16
CA LEU A 396 2.90 6.03 -20.12
C LEU A 396 2.02 4.84 -20.49
N ARG A 397 2.17 4.32 -21.70
CA ARG A 397 1.54 3.09 -22.20
C ARG A 397 2.38 2.49 -23.33
N PRO A 398 3.59 2.02 -22.99
CA PRO A 398 4.52 1.47 -23.98
C PRO A 398 4.07 0.10 -24.48
N ASN A 399 4.60 -0.27 -25.64
CA ASN A 399 4.45 -1.60 -26.22
C ASN A 399 5.65 -2.49 -25.85
N PRO A 400 5.45 -3.83 -25.69
CA PRO A 400 6.57 -4.74 -25.52
C PRO A 400 7.54 -4.67 -26.71
N PRO A 401 8.84 -4.89 -26.51
CA PRO A 401 9.50 -5.30 -25.27
C PRO A 401 10.15 -4.13 -24.50
N ALA A 402 9.59 -2.93 -24.54
CA ALA A 402 10.18 -1.76 -23.90
C ALA A 402 10.50 -1.99 -22.41
N SER A 403 11.62 -1.46 -21.94
CA SER A 403 12.00 -1.46 -20.54
C SER A 403 11.15 -0.48 -19.72
N VAL A 404 10.85 -0.82 -18.45
CA VAL A 404 9.88 -0.10 -17.62
C VAL A 404 10.30 0.06 -16.15
N VAL A 405 11.50 -0.37 -15.77
CA VAL A 405 11.89 -0.43 -14.36
C VAL A 405 11.84 0.94 -13.68
N ALA A 406 12.27 2.00 -14.35
CA ALA A 406 12.19 3.37 -13.86
C ALA A 406 10.76 3.93 -13.89
N GLY A 407 9.88 3.37 -14.71
CA GLY A 407 8.49 3.81 -14.82
C GLY A 407 7.72 3.69 -13.53
N ASN A 408 7.91 2.59 -12.81
CA ASN A 408 7.26 2.33 -11.54
C ASN A 408 7.73 3.29 -10.42
N VAL A 409 8.98 3.69 -10.42
CA VAL A 409 9.63 4.41 -9.33
C VAL A 409 9.88 5.89 -9.63
N GLU A 410 10.34 6.22 -10.84
CA GLU A 410 10.70 7.61 -11.22
C GLU A 410 9.56 8.30 -11.97
N THR A 411 9.05 7.67 -13.04
CA THR A 411 7.97 8.26 -13.84
C THR A 411 6.70 8.42 -13.02
N SER A 412 6.39 7.50 -12.12
CA SER A 412 5.25 7.61 -11.21
C SER A 412 5.30 8.88 -10.34
N MET A 413 6.47 9.20 -9.77
CA MET A 413 6.71 10.42 -9.00
C MET A 413 6.52 11.67 -9.87
N CYS A 414 7.00 11.62 -11.13
CA CYS A 414 6.85 12.72 -12.08
C CYS A 414 5.38 12.95 -12.46
N ILE A 415 4.59 11.88 -12.64
CA ILE A 415 3.15 11.97 -12.91
C ILE A 415 2.42 12.64 -11.75
N VAL A 416 2.73 12.26 -10.51
CA VAL A 416 2.12 12.86 -9.31
C VAL A 416 2.44 14.35 -9.22
N ASN A 417 3.72 14.74 -9.38
CA ASN A 417 4.10 16.15 -9.40
C ASN A 417 3.43 16.92 -10.55
N ALA A 418 3.31 16.32 -11.73
CA ALA A 418 2.62 16.92 -12.86
C ALA A 418 1.13 17.19 -12.56
N LEU A 419 0.45 16.22 -11.94
CA LEU A 419 -0.94 16.34 -11.51
C LEU A 419 -1.13 17.45 -10.47
N TYR A 420 -0.29 17.52 -9.44
CA TYR A 420 -0.35 18.59 -8.44
C TYR A 420 -0.05 19.96 -9.05
N GLY A 421 0.89 20.01 -10.00
CA GLY A 421 1.16 21.23 -10.77
C GLY A 421 -0.04 21.68 -11.62
N ALA A 422 -0.71 20.74 -12.31
CA ALA A 422 -1.91 21.01 -13.09
C ALA A 422 -3.07 21.50 -12.22
N LEU A 423 -3.28 20.87 -11.07
CA LEU A 423 -4.32 21.27 -10.11
C LEU A 423 -3.96 22.53 -9.32
N GLY A 424 -2.68 22.91 -9.28
CA GLY A 424 -2.20 24.09 -8.55
C GLY A 424 -2.31 23.97 -7.03
N VAL A 425 -2.23 22.75 -6.48
CA VAL A 425 -2.51 22.46 -5.07
C VAL A 425 -1.29 22.12 -4.23
N LEU A 426 -0.15 21.75 -4.85
CA LEU A 426 1.07 21.38 -4.13
C LEU A 426 2.29 21.67 -5.02
N ALA A 427 3.35 22.23 -4.43
CA ALA A 427 4.66 22.32 -5.07
C ALA A 427 5.28 20.92 -5.22
N ALA A 428 6.25 20.78 -6.14
CA ALA A 428 6.89 19.50 -6.34
C ALA A 428 7.58 18.99 -5.08
N SER A 429 7.49 17.68 -4.86
CA SER A 429 8.39 16.96 -3.96
C SER A 429 9.78 16.80 -4.62
N GLN A 430 10.66 16.02 -4.01
CA GLN A 430 11.97 15.68 -4.61
C GLN A 430 11.87 15.11 -6.05
N GLY A 431 10.72 14.58 -6.47
CA GLY A 431 10.43 14.11 -7.84
C GLY A 431 11.18 12.86 -8.28
N THR A 432 11.73 12.11 -7.36
CA THR A 432 12.51 10.89 -7.57
C THR A 432 12.47 10.03 -6.31
N MET A 433 12.56 8.72 -6.44
CA MET A 433 12.75 7.83 -5.29
C MET A 433 14.23 7.66 -4.93
N ASN A 434 15.15 8.18 -5.77
CA ASN A 434 16.59 7.99 -5.57
C ASN A 434 16.94 6.52 -5.33
N ASN A 435 16.60 5.69 -6.31
CA ASN A 435 16.77 4.23 -6.21
C ASN A 435 18.24 3.87 -6.23
N PHE A 436 18.75 3.45 -5.10
CA PHE A 436 20.14 3.09 -4.92
C PHE A 436 20.26 1.58 -4.81
N THR A 437 20.97 0.98 -5.75
CA THR A 437 21.29 -0.45 -5.73
C THR A 437 22.78 -0.65 -5.61
N PHE A 438 23.17 -1.70 -4.93
CA PHE A 438 24.54 -2.19 -4.95
C PHE A 438 24.59 -3.71 -4.73
N GLY A 439 25.64 -4.32 -5.19
CA GLY A 439 25.85 -5.75 -4.99
C GLY A 439 26.91 -6.36 -5.90
N ASN A 440 26.96 -7.67 -5.82
CA ASN A 440 27.78 -8.54 -6.63
C ASN A 440 27.07 -9.91 -6.80
N ALA A 441 27.77 -10.97 -7.17
CA ALA A 441 27.19 -12.30 -7.31
C ALA A 441 26.60 -12.86 -5.99
N ARG A 442 27.10 -12.40 -4.83
CA ARG A 442 26.69 -12.87 -3.50
C ARG A 442 25.66 -11.98 -2.84
N TYR A 443 25.76 -10.67 -3.01
CA TYR A 443 24.95 -9.65 -2.33
C TYR A 443 24.12 -8.87 -3.34
N GLN A 444 22.85 -8.66 -3.04
CA GLN A 444 21.94 -7.83 -3.81
C GLN A 444 21.17 -6.95 -2.86
N TYR A 445 21.29 -5.64 -2.99
CA TYR A 445 20.65 -4.64 -2.16
C TYR A 445 20.00 -3.55 -2.99
N TYR A 446 18.87 -3.06 -2.52
CA TYR A 446 18.14 -1.94 -3.06
C TYR A 446 17.55 -1.08 -1.94
N GLU A 447 17.60 0.23 -2.09
CA GLU A 447 16.92 1.18 -1.22
C GLU A 447 16.42 2.40 -2.00
N THR A 448 15.44 3.11 -1.41
CA THR A 448 14.98 4.42 -1.85
C THR A 448 15.42 5.46 -0.83
N ILE A 449 16.05 6.55 -1.30
CA ILE A 449 16.57 7.60 -0.40
C ILE A 449 15.56 8.76 -0.40
N SER A 450 15.00 9.05 0.77
CA SER A 450 14.00 10.09 0.95
C SER A 450 14.58 11.50 0.76
N GLY A 451 13.69 12.41 0.39
CA GLY A 451 13.99 13.82 0.20
C GLY A 451 12.97 14.73 0.87
N GLY A 452 12.70 15.90 0.32
CA GLY A 452 11.72 16.84 0.83
C GLY A 452 10.38 16.72 0.14
N THR A 453 9.28 16.99 0.86
CA THR A 453 7.97 17.20 0.26
C THR A 453 7.81 18.64 -0.21
N GLY A 454 6.89 18.87 -1.14
CA GLY A 454 6.47 20.21 -1.55
C GLY A 454 5.73 20.93 -0.42
N ALA A 455 5.76 22.28 -0.48
CA ALA A 455 4.88 23.14 0.30
C ALA A 455 3.55 23.35 -0.43
N GLY A 456 2.48 23.56 0.30
CA GLY A 456 1.17 23.77 -0.28
C GLY A 456 0.49 25.07 0.18
N PRO A 457 -0.29 25.73 -0.72
CA PRO A 457 -1.33 26.64 -0.30
C PRO A 457 -2.43 25.79 0.30
N LEU A 458 -2.93 26.11 1.46
CA LEU A 458 -3.99 25.34 2.03
C LEU A 458 -5.36 25.74 1.56
N ARG A 459 -6.20 24.74 1.45
CA ARG A 459 -7.64 24.67 1.21
C ARG A 459 -8.09 24.84 -0.22
N ILE A 460 -8.65 23.77 -0.70
CA ILE A 460 -9.45 23.68 -1.93
C ILE A 460 -10.86 24.24 -1.69
N ASP A 461 -11.22 24.69 -0.48
CA ASP A 461 -12.54 25.23 -0.19
C ASP A 461 -12.66 26.71 -0.65
N ALA A 462 -13.80 27.04 -1.26
CA ALA A 462 -14.11 28.35 -1.81
C ALA A 462 -14.27 29.48 -0.76
N ALA A 463 -14.11 29.21 0.52
CA ALA A 463 -14.46 30.09 1.64
C ALA A 463 -13.35 30.30 2.67
N GLY A 464 -12.16 29.69 2.50
CA GLY A 464 -11.09 29.79 3.50
C GLY A 464 -10.18 31.00 3.31
N PRO A 465 -9.64 31.61 4.37
CA PRO A 465 -8.65 32.66 4.23
C PRO A 465 -7.37 32.08 3.60
N ALA A 466 -6.77 32.86 2.70
CA ALA A 466 -5.53 32.54 1.99
C ALA A 466 -4.29 32.32 2.91
N ASP A 467 -4.48 32.27 4.22
CA ASP A 467 -3.44 32.32 5.24
C ASP A 467 -2.99 30.97 5.83
N ALA A 468 -3.62 29.88 5.46
CA ALA A 468 -3.38 28.58 6.06
C ALA A 468 -2.63 27.61 5.13
N GLY A 469 -1.48 27.98 4.56
CA GLY A 469 -0.57 27.08 3.86
C GLY A 469 0.28 26.24 4.84
N PHE A 470 1.04 25.29 4.31
CA PHE A 470 1.94 24.44 5.08
C PHE A 470 3.32 24.34 4.43
N ALA A 471 4.35 24.21 5.26
CA ALA A 471 5.71 23.95 4.82
C ALA A 471 5.88 22.46 4.47
N GLY A 472 6.78 22.17 3.54
CA GLY A 472 7.20 20.82 3.25
C GLY A 472 7.96 20.18 4.42
N THR A 473 7.90 18.86 4.52
CA THR A 473 8.63 18.07 5.52
C THR A 473 9.93 17.55 4.93
N SER A 474 11.00 17.65 5.73
CA SER A 474 12.35 17.25 5.30
C SER A 474 12.57 15.74 5.49
N VAL A 475 13.30 15.13 4.57
CA VAL A 475 13.81 13.75 4.63
C VAL A 475 12.69 12.73 4.97
N VAL A 476 11.60 12.79 4.21
CA VAL A 476 10.50 11.84 4.29
C VAL A 476 10.23 11.24 2.91
N GLN A 477 9.77 10.02 2.88
CA GLN A 477 9.22 9.45 1.65
C GLN A 477 7.94 10.20 1.29
N ALA A 478 7.73 10.40 -0.01
CA ALA A 478 6.60 11.16 -0.52
C ALA A 478 5.92 10.42 -1.67
N HIS A 479 4.64 10.70 -1.83
CA HIS A 479 3.82 10.26 -2.97
C HIS A 479 3.79 8.72 -3.14
N MET A 480 4.51 8.20 -4.13
CA MET A 480 4.32 6.82 -4.60
C MET A 480 5.07 5.77 -3.76
N THR A 481 5.89 6.19 -2.81
CA THR A 481 6.57 5.28 -1.88
C THR A 481 6.53 5.79 -0.44
N ASN A 482 6.51 4.87 0.51
CA ASN A 482 6.70 5.10 1.94
C ASN A 482 7.61 4.02 2.56
N SER A 483 8.44 3.38 1.72
CA SER A 483 9.36 2.34 2.18
C SER A 483 10.36 2.90 3.20
N ARG A 484 10.75 2.08 4.14
CA ARG A 484 11.77 2.42 5.14
C ARG A 484 13.16 2.23 4.56
N LEU A 485 14.15 2.86 5.16
CA LEU A 485 15.55 2.46 5.01
C LEU A 485 15.83 1.26 5.92
N THR A 486 16.77 0.42 5.50
CA THR A 486 17.29 -0.64 6.37
C THR A 486 18.02 -0.02 7.55
N ASP A 487 17.77 -0.53 8.75
CA ASP A 487 18.50 -0.15 9.94
C ASP A 487 20.01 -0.31 9.72
N PRO A 488 20.86 0.68 10.11
CA PRO A 488 22.29 0.62 9.87
C PRO A 488 22.97 -0.65 10.41
N GLU A 489 22.56 -1.15 11.57
CA GLU A 489 23.13 -2.36 12.16
C GLU A 489 22.78 -3.60 11.32
N VAL A 490 21.54 -3.70 10.84
CA VAL A 490 21.11 -4.77 9.95
C VAL A 490 21.80 -4.69 8.59
N LEU A 491 21.94 -3.47 8.04
CA LEU A 491 22.63 -3.21 6.78
C LEU A 491 24.08 -3.70 6.83
N GLU A 492 24.81 -3.27 7.84
CA GLU A 492 26.22 -3.59 8.02
C GLU A 492 26.47 -5.06 8.41
N LEU A 493 25.50 -5.71 9.08
CA LEU A 493 25.57 -7.13 9.40
C LEU A 493 25.35 -8.01 8.15
N ARG A 494 24.44 -7.60 7.27
CA ARG A 494 24.04 -8.41 6.10
C ARG A 494 24.89 -8.15 4.86
N PHE A 495 25.44 -6.96 4.73
CA PHE A 495 26.19 -6.53 3.54
C PHE A 495 27.55 -5.98 3.95
N PRO A 496 28.61 -6.20 3.16
CA PRO A 496 29.96 -5.67 3.43
C PRO A 496 30.03 -4.18 3.07
N VAL A 497 29.26 -3.38 3.77
CA VAL A 497 29.22 -1.92 3.65
C VAL A 497 29.23 -1.29 5.03
N ARG A 498 29.46 0.02 5.09
CA ARG A 498 29.33 0.83 6.29
C ARG A 498 28.56 2.11 5.96
N LEU A 499 27.57 2.43 6.76
CA LEU A 499 26.86 3.70 6.66
C LEU A 499 27.68 4.78 7.37
N GLU A 500 28.33 5.65 6.59
CA GLU A 500 29.12 6.75 7.13
C GLU A 500 28.24 7.89 7.66
N SER A 501 27.15 8.25 6.93
CA SER A 501 26.18 9.23 7.40
C SER A 501 24.84 9.12 6.67
N TYR A 502 23.78 9.53 7.35
CA TYR A 502 22.50 9.91 6.77
C TYR A 502 21.99 11.16 7.48
N GLU A 503 21.96 12.27 6.78
CA GLU A 503 21.74 13.59 7.37
C GLU A 503 20.83 14.48 6.49
N ILE A 504 20.26 15.52 7.08
CA ILE A 504 19.45 16.49 6.35
C ILE A 504 20.39 17.42 5.55
N ARG A 505 20.11 17.58 4.26
CA ARG A 505 20.76 18.57 3.39
C ARG A 505 20.14 19.95 3.63
N HIS A 506 20.53 20.59 4.73
CA HIS A 506 19.97 21.88 5.11
C HIS A 506 20.06 22.92 3.99
N GLY A 507 18.98 23.68 3.79
CA GLY A 507 18.90 24.72 2.78
C GLY A 507 18.57 24.22 1.39
N SER A 508 18.25 22.95 1.18
CA SER A 508 17.93 22.40 -0.14
C SER A 508 16.44 22.53 -0.53
N GLY A 509 15.54 22.78 0.41
CA GLY A 509 14.13 23.08 0.14
C GLY A 509 13.98 24.46 -0.51
N GLY A 510 13.05 24.60 -1.46
CA GLY A 510 12.76 25.89 -2.12
C GLY A 510 12.24 26.93 -1.14
N ALA A 511 12.69 28.18 -1.30
CA ALA A 511 12.24 29.29 -0.46
C ALA A 511 10.83 29.75 -0.88
N GLY A 512 10.10 30.33 0.07
CA GLY A 512 8.76 30.83 -0.14
C GLY A 512 8.11 31.23 1.17
N ARG A 513 6.87 31.71 1.12
CA ARG A 513 6.08 31.95 2.34
C ARG A 513 6.00 30.68 3.21
N TYR A 514 5.80 29.54 2.57
CA TYR A 514 5.95 28.21 3.14
C TYR A 514 7.08 27.52 2.39
N ARG A 515 8.09 27.11 3.13
CA ARG A 515 9.30 26.53 2.57
C ARG A 515 9.08 25.07 2.18
N GLY A 516 9.65 24.62 1.06
CA GLY A 516 9.77 23.21 0.71
C GLY A 516 10.65 22.45 1.72
N GLY A 517 10.42 21.15 1.91
CA GLY A 517 11.22 20.27 2.75
C GLY A 517 12.64 20.10 2.22
N ASP A 518 13.62 19.98 3.11
CA ASP A 518 15.02 19.70 2.76
C ASP A 518 15.21 18.23 2.37
N GLY A 519 16.12 17.96 1.46
CA GLY A 519 16.53 16.62 1.05
C GLY A 519 17.48 15.95 2.04
N GLY A 520 17.87 14.70 1.75
CA GLY A 520 18.85 13.94 2.52
C GLY A 520 20.21 13.80 1.82
N VAL A 521 21.26 13.57 2.62
CA VAL A 521 22.58 13.14 2.16
C VAL A 521 22.85 11.77 2.75
N ARG A 522 23.06 10.78 1.90
CA ARG A 522 23.38 9.42 2.33
C ARG A 522 24.75 9.02 1.82
N ARG A 523 25.62 8.61 2.72
CA ARG A 523 27.00 8.24 2.43
C ARG A 523 27.26 6.81 2.89
N VAL A 524 27.56 5.94 1.92
CA VAL A 524 27.82 4.51 2.16
C VAL A 524 29.24 4.17 1.70
N ARG A 525 30.00 3.52 2.55
CA ARG A 525 31.33 2.99 2.24
C ARG A 525 31.23 1.51 1.88
N PHE A 526 31.81 1.12 0.77
CA PHE A 526 31.96 -0.27 0.35
C PHE A 526 33.24 -0.87 0.95
N LEU A 527 33.10 -2.04 1.58
CA LEU A 527 34.23 -2.74 2.21
C LEU A 527 34.83 -3.84 1.30
N GLU A 528 34.15 -4.15 0.18
CA GLU A 528 34.63 -5.01 -0.88
C GLU A 528 34.15 -4.49 -2.24
N PRO A 529 34.73 -4.96 -3.36
CA PRO A 529 34.29 -4.56 -4.69
C PRO A 529 32.82 -4.92 -4.96
N MET A 530 32.04 -3.91 -5.37
CA MET A 530 30.63 -4.04 -5.75
C MET A 530 30.30 -3.18 -6.95
N THR A 531 29.25 -3.56 -7.68
CA THR A 531 28.59 -2.68 -8.63
C THR A 531 27.56 -1.85 -7.86
N ALA A 532 27.63 -0.53 -7.97
CA ALA A 532 26.63 0.38 -7.44
C ALA A 532 25.97 1.18 -8.56
N ALA A 533 24.66 1.36 -8.47
CA ALA A 533 23.89 2.14 -9.43
C ALA A 533 22.88 3.03 -8.73
N ILE A 534 22.56 4.15 -9.37
CA ILE A 534 21.50 5.05 -8.92
C ILE A 534 20.55 5.32 -10.10
N LEU A 535 19.30 4.96 -9.92
CA LEU A 535 18.24 5.31 -10.85
C LEU A 535 17.46 6.48 -10.26
N SER A 536 17.52 7.63 -10.92
CA SER A 536 17.04 8.89 -10.33
C SER A 536 16.67 9.93 -11.38
N ASN A 537 15.95 10.95 -10.94
CA ASN A 537 15.57 12.12 -11.72
C ASN A 537 15.86 13.40 -10.91
N ASN A 538 15.55 14.58 -11.46
CA ASN A 538 15.76 15.90 -10.82
C ASN A 538 17.25 16.21 -10.51
N ARG A 539 18.12 15.81 -11.44
CA ARG A 539 19.55 16.17 -11.46
C ARG A 539 19.85 17.33 -12.41
N ARG A 540 18.93 17.58 -13.38
CA ARG A 540 19.02 18.65 -14.39
C ARG A 540 17.85 19.63 -14.29
N HIS A 541 16.69 19.16 -13.84
CA HIS A 541 15.51 19.98 -13.62
C HIS A 541 15.20 20.04 -12.13
N ALA A 542 15.16 21.24 -11.57
CA ALA A 542 14.85 21.44 -10.16
C ALA A 542 13.36 21.16 -9.87
N PRO A 543 13.01 20.62 -8.68
CA PRO A 543 11.63 20.50 -8.24
C PRO A 543 10.97 21.89 -8.21
N PHE A 544 9.84 22.06 -8.90
CA PHE A 544 9.20 23.36 -9.06
C PHE A 544 8.56 23.88 -7.77
N GLY A 545 8.64 25.18 -7.54
CA GLY A 545 7.85 25.90 -6.56
C GLY A 545 6.46 26.25 -7.09
N LEU A 546 5.51 26.61 -6.22
CA LEU A 546 4.15 26.95 -6.58
C LEU A 546 3.82 28.37 -6.11
N ALA A 547 2.92 29.06 -6.85
CA ALA A 547 2.39 30.39 -6.51
C ALA A 547 3.47 31.43 -6.17
N GLY A 548 4.58 31.44 -6.92
CA GLY A 548 5.70 32.36 -6.73
C GLY A 548 6.78 31.87 -5.75
N GLY A 549 6.63 30.65 -5.17
CA GLY A 549 7.70 30.00 -4.42
C GLY A 549 8.86 29.59 -5.32
N GLU A 550 10.05 29.53 -4.77
CA GLU A 550 11.27 29.14 -5.49
C GLU A 550 11.36 27.62 -5.65
N ALA A 551 12.12 27.18 -6.65
CA ALA A 551 12.40 25.76 -6.86
C ALA A 551 13.35 25.22 -5.77
N GLY A 552 13.21 23.93 -5.44
CA GLY A 552 14.15 23.22 -4.59
C GLY A 552 15.48 22.95 -5.29
N ALA A 553 16.51 22.59 -4.53
CA ALA A 553 17.81 22.25 -5.07
C ALA A 553 17.81 20.91 -5.81
N MET A 554 18.50 20.83 -6.93
CA MET A 554 18.70 19.59 -7.66
C MET A 554 19.52 18.56 -6.86
N GLY A 555 19.22 17.27 -7.07
CA GLY A 555 20.00 16.16 -6.51
C GLY A 555 21.41 16.07 -7.11
N ARG A 556 22.31 15.41 -6.38
CA ARG A 556 23.70 15.16 -6.80
C ARG A 556 24.12 13.75 -6.38
N ASN A 557 24.86 13.08 -7.26
CA ASN A 557 25.47 11.79 -6.97
C ASN A 557 26.98 11.92 -7.22
N TYR A 558 27.80 11.35 -6.37
CA TYR A 558 29.25 11.33 -6.53
C TYR A 558 29.86 10.10 -5.86
N VAL A 559 31.03 9.73 -6.31
CA VAL A 559 31.88 8.71 -5.72
C VAL A 559 33.12 9.41 -5.14
N GLU A 560 33.32 9.25 -3.85
CA GLU A 560 34.53 9.70 -3.15
C GLU A 560 35.52 8.52 -3.13
N ARG A 561 36.67 8.69 -3.74
CA ARG A 561 37.72 7.67 -3.78
C ARG A 561 38.70 7.84 -2.61
N ALA A 562 39.49 6.77 -2.35
CA ALA A 562 40.43 6.78 -1.23
C ALA A 562 41.59 7.82 -1.39
N ASP A 563 41.83 8.26 -2.60
CA ASP A 563 42.85 9.24 -2.97
C ASP A 563 42.32 10.68 -3.10
N GLY A 564 41.04 10.91 -2.81
CA GLY A 564 40.38 12.21 -2.79
C GLY A 564 39.55 12.53 -4.05
#